data_12ce8affedd9c090024b9f921fb18f60
#
_entry.id   12ce8affedd9c090024b9f921fb18f60
#
_cell.length_a   1.000
_cell.length_b   1.000
_cell.length_c   1.000
_cell.angle_alpha   90.00
_cell.angle_beta   90.00
_cell.angle_gamma   90.00
#
_symmetry.space_group_name_H-M   'P 1'
#
loop_
_entity.id
_entity.type
_entity.pdbx_description
1 polymer ?
#
loop_
_entity_poly.entity_id
_entity_poly.type
_entity_poly.pdbx_seq_one_letter_code
_entity_poly.pdbx_strand_id
1 'polypeptide(L)'
;VTTDEESGICGGDGQPGVPFGAGLRDALGAPAAVRLLDSSPRSSVWAAELPRGGPVVVKQLVQGPGAEERYAREVAGLRIAGRLRPPVTPRLLGTDPSARVLVLERVEHGAPGEEWEIAYATALARLHAAAPAEVPPATDTEPAADPESAPLPRWSGPDRTDIDSFLTLARWLGAAVPARVPAELERLSRRLDRTPRRPALLHGDPCPGNDLHTADGIRFIDFEQASIGNGLNELAYLRVGFPTCWCVTAAPEPLLLAAEAAYRSTWREATGTEPEGELADACAGWLIRGDALVERALRGTADQLARLTREDWTWGTATARQRLLHRLEVVARMVRNTDTALAELGTLCADMAGRVLTHWPELRPVPARRPHPSP
;
A
#
# COMPACT_ATOMS: atom_id res chain seq x y z
N VAL A 1 60.02 -4.72 -24.43
CA VAL A 1 60.46 -3.79 -23.39
C VAL A 1 59.26 -3.46 -22.56
N THR A 2 59.24 -4.10 -21.46
CA THR A 2 58.55 -4.00 -20.18
C THR A 2 58.31 -2.58 -19.67
N THR A 3 57.19 -2.35 -19.07
CA THR A 3 57.13 -1.92 -17.67
C THR A 3 55.75 -2.18 -17.11
N ASP A 4 55.73 -2.99 -16.05
CA ASP A 4 54.64 -3.19 -15.11
C ASP A 4 54.34 -1.89 -14.36
N GLU A 5 53.05 -1.57 -14.20
CA GLU A 5 52.58 -0.78 -13.07
C GLU A 5 51.49 -1.57 -12.33
N GLU A 6 51.94 -2.19 -11.25
CA GLU A 6 51.06 -2.71 -10.20
C GLU A 6 50.30 -1.55 -9.55
N SER A 7 48.99 -1.49 -9.71
CA SER A 7 48.12 -0.78 -8.79
C SER A 7 47.41 -1.78 -7.91
N GLY A 8 47.87 -1.86 -6.68
CA GLY A 8 47.34 -2.71 -5.64
C GLY A 8 45.87 -2.45 -5.38
N ILE A 9 45.07 -3.43 -5.68
CA ILE A 9 43.67 -3.51 -5.20
C ILE A 9 43.73 -4.19 -3.84
N CYS A 10 43.67 -3.37 -2.78
CA CYS A 10 43.35 -3.87 -1.45
C CYS A 10 41.96 -4.49 -1.48
N GLY A 11 41.90 -5.79 -1.17
CA GLY A 11 40.66 -6.52 -0.96
C GLY A 11 39.90 -5.92 0.22
N GLY A 12 38.66 -5.50 -0.05
CA GLY A 12 37.65 -5.20 0.94
C GLY A 12 36.34 -5.88 0.48
N ASP A 13 35.78 -6.68 1.33
CA ASP A 13 34.54 -7.40 1.14
C ASP A 13 33.50 -6.49 0.49
N GLY A 14 32.98 -6.88 -0.68
CA GLY A 14 32.16 -6.06 -1.55
C GLY A 14 30.72 -5.85 -1.06
N GLN A 15 30.52 -5.25 0.12
CA GLN A 15 29.25 -4.64 0.47
C GLN A 15 29.18 -3.26 -0.20
N PRO A 16 28.08 -2.96 -0.95
CA PRO A 16 27.90 -1.64 -1.53
C PRO A 16 27.92 -0.61 -0.39
N GLY A 17 28.84 0.34 -0.46
CA GLY A 17 28.94 1.43 0.51
C GLY A 17 27.63 2.20 0.59
N VAL A 18 27.25 2.66 1.79
CA VAL A 18 26.04 3.47 1.95
C VAL A 18 26.16 4.74 1.08
N PRO A 19 25.15 5.04 0.25
CA PRO A 19 25.17 6.20 -0.65
C PRO A 19 24.86 7.49 0.13
N PHE A 20 25.88 8.05 0.76
CA PHE A 20 25.76 9.23 1.62
C PHE A 20 26.56 10.39 1.03
N GLY A 21 25.90 11.27 0.28
CA GLY A 21 26.53 12.37 -0.44
C GLY A 21 27.16 13.43 0.47
N ALA A 22 27.91 14.37 -0.12
CA ALA A 22 28.59 15.43 0.61
C ALA A 22 27.61 16.29 1.41
N GLY A 23 26.49 16.71 0.81
CA GLY A 23 25.46 17.51 1.48
C GLY A 23 24.86 16.83 2.71
N LEU A 24 24.62 15.51 2.66
CA LEU A 24 24.18 14.75 3.83
C LEU A 24 25.26 14.66 4.90
N ARG A 25 26.54 14.49 4.51
CA ARG A 25 27.66 14.49 5.47
C ARG A 25 27.84 15.84 6.17
N ASP A 26 27.69 16.92 5.44
CA ASP A 26 27.79 18.27 6.01
C ASP A 26 26.65 18.55 6.99
N ALA A 27 25.41 18.15 6.63
CA ALA A 27 24.24 18.37 7.47
C ALA A 27 24.15 17.43 8.68
N LEU A 28 24.47 16.15 8.53
CA LEU A 28 24.20 15.10 9.52
C LEU A 28 25.46 14.45 10.11
N GLY A 29 26.63 14.72 9.53
CA GLY A 29 27.88 14.03 9.83
C GLY A 29 28.06 12.73 9.06
N ALA A 30 29.26 12.17 9.06
CA ALA A 30 29.55 10.91 8.37
C ALA A 30 28.91 9.72 9.11
N PRO A 31 28.20 8.82 8.40
CA PRO A 31 27.61 7.64 9.01
C PRO A 31 28.69 6.63 9.42
N ALA A 32 28.48 5.98 10.55
CA ALA A 32 29.30 4.90 11.08
C ALA A 32 28.47 3.64 11.31
N ALA A 33 29.12 2.51 11.64
CA ALA A 33 28.48 1.23 11.91
C ALA A 33 27.44 0.83 10.85
N VAL A 34 27.78 1.03 9.58
CA VAL A 34 26.89 0.79 8.44
C VAL A 34 26.65 -0.70 8.25
N ARG A 35 25.37 -1.12 8.18
CA ARG A 35 24.97 -2.50 7.92
C ARG A 35 23.81 -2.51 6.94
N LEU A 36 23.92 -3.29 5.87
CA LEU A 36 22.82 -3.52 4.94
C LEU A 36 21.70 -4.29 5.68
N LEU A 37 20.46 -3.78 5.60
CA LEU A 37 19.28 -4.39 6.18
C LEU A 37 18.50 -5.17 5.12
N ASP A 38 18.33 -4.57 3.95
CA ASP A 38 17.57 -5.14 2.83
C ASP A 38 18.07 -4.58 1.50
N SER A 39 17.93 -5.38 0.45
CA SER A 39 18.25 -4.97 -0.92
C SER A 39 17.34 -5.68 -1.90
N SER A 40 16.75 -4.91 -2.78
CA SER A 40 15.86 -5.35 -3.86
C SER A 40 16.24 -4.66 -5.17
N PRO A 41 15.71 -5.08 -6.32
CA PRO A 41 15.91 -4.34 -7.57
C PRO A 41 15.40 -2.89 -7.55
N ARG A 42 14.65 -2.51 -6.52
CA ARG A 42 13.97 -1.21 -6.42
C ARG A 42 14.54 -0.29 -5.35
N SER A 43 15.07 -0.85 -4.27
CA SER A 43 15.61 -0.10 -3.14
C SER A 43 16.67 -0.88 -2.40
N SER A 44 17.59 -0.15 -1.75
CA SER A 44 18.51 -0.70 -0.77
C SER A 44 18.39 0.08 0.54
N VAL A 45 18.45 -0.62 1.66
CA VAL A 45 18.20 -0.08 2.99
C VAL A 45 19.34 -0.46 3.92
N TRP A 46 19.91 0.52 4.62
CA TRP A 46 20.99 0.33 5.58
C TRP A 46 20.60 0.85 6.96
N ALA A 47 21.05 0.18 8.00
CA ALA A 47 21.19 0.77 9.33
C ALA A 47 22.54 1.46 9.43
N ALA A 48 22.58 2.61 10.10
CA ALA A 48 23.81 3.34 10.39
C ALA A 48 23.67 4.14 11.70
N GLU A 49 24.80 4.63 12.19
CA GLU A 49 24.87 5.54 13.35
C GLU A 49 25.35 6.91 12.88
N LEU A 50 24.68 7.97 13.30
CA LEU A 50 25.09 9.35 13.04
C LEU A 50 25.70 9.98 14.30
N PRO A 51 26.79 10.78 14.18
CA PRO A 51 27.47 11.38 15.33
C PRO A 51 26.57 12.25 16.23
N ARG A 52 25.56 12.90 15.64
CA ARG A 52 24.63 13.83 16.32
C ARG A 52 23.19 13.38 16.29
N GLY A 53 22.87 12.30 15.57
CA GLY A 53 21.48 11.85 15.32
C GLY A 53 21.15 10.49 15.90
N GLY A 54 22.16 9.73 16.39
CA GLY A 54 21.98 8.36 16.87
C GLY A 54 21.68 7.37 15.73
N PRO A 55 20.94 6.29 16.03
CA PRO A 55 20.62 5.26 15.06
C PRO A 55 19.65 5.74 13.97
N VAL A 56 20.02 5.46 12.71
CA VAL A 56 19.25 5.86 11.53
C VAL A 56 19.06 4.70 10.55
N VAL A 57 18.09 4.88 9.68
CA VAL A 57 17.89 4.07 8.46
C VAL A 57 18.20 4.96 7.26
N VAL A 58 19.07 4.48 6.37
CA VAL A 58 19.34 5.10 5.08
C VAL A 58 18.67 4.25 4.01
N LYS A 59 17.77 4.84 3.23
CA LYS A 59 17.08 4.18 2.12
C LYS A 59 17.46 4.85 0.81
N GLN A 60 17.86 4.07 -0.17
CA GLN A 60 18.08 4.54 -1.54
C GLN A 60 17.07 3.89 -2.48
N LEU A 61 16.39 4.71 -3.27
CA LEU A 61 15.59 4.22 -4.39
C LEU A 61 16.53 3.95 -5.56
N VAL A 62 16.64 2.67 -5.94
CA VAL A 62 17.55 2.23 -7.00
C VAL A 62 17.09 2.78 -8.34
N GLN A 63 18.04 3.14 -9.21
CA GLN A 63 17.76 3.65 -10.54
C GLN A 63 16.96 2.65 -11.38
N GLY A 64 16.01 3.17 -12.16
CA GLY A 64 15.13 2.37 -13.00
C GLY A 64 13.85 3.14 -13.33
N PRO A 65 12.94 2.58 -14.12
CA PRO A 65 11.68 3.24 -14.47
C PRO A 65 10.92 3.69 -13.23
N GLY A 66 10.50 4.94 -13.19
CA GLY A 66 9.73 5.54 -12.10
C GLY A 66 10.48 5.72 -10.77
N ALA A 67 11.83 5.64 -10.75
CA ALA A 67 12.59 5.78 -9.50
C ALA A 67 12.52 7.19 -8.92
N GLU A 68 12.53 8.21 -9.78
CA GLU A 68 12.42 9.63 -9.37
C GLU A 68 11.03 9.93 -8.81
N GLU A 69 9.98 9.46 -9.47
CA GLU A 69 8.60 9.64 -9.00
C GLU A 69 8.35 8.91 -7.67
N ARG A 70 8.91 7.70 -7.49
CA ARG A 70 8.83 6.98 -6.23
C ARG A 70 9.53 7.73 -5.10
N TYR A 71 10.74 8.25 -5.37
CA TYR A 71 11.49 9.07 -4.42
C TYR A 71 10.70 10.33 -4.05
N ALA A 72 10.22 11.07 -5.03
CA ALA A 72 9.45 12.29 -4.81
C ALA A 72 8.19 12.03 -3.95
N ARG A 73 7.44 10.96 -4.26
CA ARG A 73 6.26 10.56 -3.49
C ARG A 73 6.61 10.19 -2.05
N GLU A 74 7.70 9.44 -1.84
CA GLU A 74 8.11 9.03 -0.50
C GLU A 74 8.52 10.24 0.35
N VAL A 75 9.29 11.17 -0.21
CA VAL A 75 9.67 12.41 0.49
C VAL A 75 8.44 13.27 0.79
N ALA A 76 7.55 13.48 -0.17
CA ALA A 76 6.34 14.27 0.02
C ALA A 76 5.41 13.66 1.07
N GLY A 77 5.16 12.35 1.01
CA GLY A 77 4.34 11.63 1.99
C GLY A 77 4.89 11.74 3.40
N LEU A 78 6.19 11.48 3.58
CA LEU A 78 6.87 11.60 4.87
C LEU A 78 6.87 13.03 5.41
N ARG A 79 7.04 14.05 4.58
CA ARG A 79 6.98 15.47 4.99
C ARG A 79 5.59 15.87 5.47
N ILE A 80 4.54 15.42 4.77
CA ILE A 80 3.16 15.70 5.16
C ILE A 80 2.85 14.98 6.47
N ALA A 81 3.07 13.68 6.55
CA ALA A 81 2.75 12.86 7.71
C ALA A 81 3.65 13.18 8.93
N GLY A 82 4.89 13.60 8.71
CA GLY A 82 5.85 13.95 9.77
C GLY A 82 5.46 15.15 10.63
N ARG A 83 4.43 15.90 10.24
CA ARG A 83 3.86 17.01 11.01
C ARG A 83 2.94 16.55 12.14
N LEU A 84 2.47 15.30 12.10
CA LEU A 84 1.54 14.74 13.07
C LEU A 84 2.18 14.55 14.44
N ARG A 85 1.38 14.78 15.49
CA ARG A 85 1.75 14.49 16.88
C ARG A 85 0.58 13.75 17.57
N PRO A 86 0.82 12.61 18.21
CA PRO A 86 2.03 11.78 18.16
C PRO A 86 2.36 11.33 16.72
N PRO A 87 3.63 10.97 16.41
CA PRO A 87 4.03 10.65 15.06
C PRO A 87 3.39 9.35 14.54
N VAL A 88 3.09 9.28 13.25
CA VAL A 88 2.64 8.06 12.54
C VAL A 88 3.65 7.60 11.48
N THR A 89 4.82 8.23 11.43
CA THR A 89 5.95 7.87 10.54
C THR A 89 7.26 8.09 11.27
N PRO A 90 8.36 7.45 10.87
CA PRO A 90 9.70 7.88 11.25
C PRO A 90 9.94 9.34 10.82
N ARG A 91 10.80 10.05 11.57
CA ARG A 91 11.22 11.40 11.16
C ARG A 91 12.15 11.32 9.96
N LEU A 92 11.89 12.14 8.95
CA LEU A 92 12.81 12.39 7.85
C LEU A 92 13.89 13.36 8.34
N LEU A 93 15.13 12.90 8.37
CA LEU A 93 16.30 13.64 8.89
C LEU A 93 17.07 14.36 7.79
N GLY A 94 17.08 13.82 6.59
CA GLY A 94 17.74 14.39 5.43
C GLY A 94 17.41 13.67 4.14
N THR A 95 17.66 14.34 3.02
CA THR A 95 17.42 13.84 1.67
C THR A 95 18.58 14.18 0.75
N ASP A 96 18.83 13.34 -0.25
CA ASP A 96 19.70 13.62 -1.39
C ASP A 96 18.94 13.26 -2.68
N PRO A 97 18.32 14.26 -3.35
CA PRO A 97 17.56 14.02 -4.56
C PRO A 97 18.39 13.43 -5.70
N SER A 98 19.66 13.81 -5.81
CA SER A 98 20.53 13.36 -6.89
C SER A 98 20.85 11.87 -6.81
N ALA A 99 20.99 11.34 -5.61
CA ALA A 99 21.22 9.94 -5.32
C ALA A 99 19.93 9.18 -4.95
N ARG A 100 18.78 9.88 -4.84
CA ARG A 100 17.48 9.36 -4.37
C ARG A 100 17.59 8.67 -2.99
N VAL A 101 18.27 9.36 -2.08
CA VAL A 101 18.54 8.87 -0.72
C VAL A 101 17.67 9.62 0.29
N LEU A 102 17.12 8.85 1.23
CA LEU A 102 16.43 9.35 2.43
C LEU A 102 17.17 8.86 3.67
N VAL A 103 17.26 9.73 4.66
CA VAL A 103 17.76 9.39 5.99
C VAL A 103 16.64 9.54 6.99
N LEU A 104 16.27 8.45 7.64
CA LEU A 104 15.16 8.37 8.58
C LEU A 104 15.68 8.03 9.98
N GLU A 105 14.97 8.48 11.02
CA GLU A 105 15.22 7.95 12.36
C GLU A 105 14.97 6.44 12.37
N ARG A 106 15.79 5.70 13.09
CA ARG A 106 15.56 4.28 13.34
C ARG A 106 14.57 4.15 14.48
N VAL A 107 13.42 3.54 14.20
CA VAL A 107 12.34 3.35 15.17
C VAL A 107 12.47 1.96 15.79
N GLU A 108 12.51 1.89 17.11
CA GLU A 108 12.37 0.64 17.83
C GLU A 108 10.93 0.14 17.74
N HIS A 109 10.76 -1.12 17.39
CA HIS A 109 9.47 -1.75 17.19
C HIS A 109 9.52 -3.23 17.58
N GLY A 110 8.35 -3.78 17.87
CA GLY A 110 8.16 -5.19 18.24
C GLY A 110 7.14 -5.89 17.36
N ALA A 111 6.75 -7.10 17.77
CA ALA A 111 5.67 -7.83 17.14
C ALA A 111 4.32 -7.11 17.36
N PRO A 112 3.36 -7.26 16.42
CA PRO A 112 2.00 -6.78 16.62
C PRO A 112 1.36 -7.42 17.85
N GLY A 113 0.66 -6.60 18.65
CA GLY A 113 -0.15 -7.08 19.77
C GLY A 113 -1.43 -7.78 19.33
N GLU A 114 -2.18 -8.30 20.29
CA GLU A 114 -3.55 -8.73 20.03
C GLU A 114 -4.39 -7.52 19.60
N GLU A 115 -5.35 -7.74 18.69
CA GLU A 115 -6.23 -6.69 18.15
C GLU A 115 -5.48 -5.48 17.54
N TRP A 116 -4.28 -5.73 16.98
CA TRP A 116 -3.45 -4.71 16.34
C TRP A 116 -4.20 -3.93 15.25
N GLU A 117 -5.24 -4.52 14.66
CA GLU A 117 -6.06 -3.91 13.62
C GLU A 117 -6.76 -2.63 14.10
N ILE A 118 -7.11 -2.53 15.39
CA ILE A 118 -7.70 -1.32 15.97
C ILE A 118 -6.66 -0.20 16.03
N ALA A 119 -5.45 -0.49 16.51
CA ALA A 119 -4.34 0.45 16.55
C ALA A 119 -3.91 0.87 15.13
N TYR A 120 -3.91 -0.09 14.19
CA TYR A 120 -3.64 0.15 12.78
C TYR A 120 -4.67 1.11 12.17
N ALA A 121 -5.96 0.85 12.35
CA ALA A 121 -7.04 1.70 11.85
C ALA A 121 -6.96 3.13 12.44
N THR A 122 -6.64 3.25 13.72
CA THR A 122 -6.41 4.55 14.39
C THR A 122 -5.23 5.31 13.77
N ALA A 123 -4.09 4.66 13.58
CA ALA A 123 -2.91 5.26 12.96
C ALA A 123 -3.17 5.65 11.51
N LEU A 124 -3.88 4.78 10.76
CA LEU A 124 -4.26 5.01 9.38
C LEU A 124 -5.19 6.23 9.25
N ALA A 125 -6.19 6.38 10.13
CA ALA A 125 -7.07 7.55 10.14
C ALA A 125 -6.30 8.86 10.38
N ARG A 126 -5.31 8.84 11.27
CA ARG A 126 -4.45 9.99 11.54
C ARG A 126 -3.57 10.32 10.35
N LEU A 127 -2.98 9.31 9.71
CA LEU A 127 -2.21 9.47 8.48
C LEU A 127 -3.07 10.11 7.38
N HIS A 128 -4.25 9.58 7.15
CA HIS A 128 -5.18 10.06 6.14
C HIS A 128 -5.60 11.52 6.41
N ALA A 129 -5.85 11.87 7.66
CA ALA A 129 -6.22 13.24 8.05
C ALA A 129 -5.09 14.26 7.89
N ALA A 130 -3.84 13.83 7.66
CA ALA A 130 -2.69 14.73 7.46
C ALA A 130 -2.73 15.46 6.11
N ALA A 131 -3.53 15.01 5.15
CA ALA A 131 -3.65 15.69 3.86
C ALA A 131 -4.05 17.16 4.04
N PRO A 132 -3.51 18.09 3.20
CA PRO A 132 -4.01 19.45 3.15
C PRO A 132 -5.51 19.47 2.86
N ALA A 133 -6.24 20.45 3.45
CA ALA A 133 -7.68 20.58 3.22
C ALA A 133 -8.00 20.91 1.76
N GLU A 134 -7.11 21.66 1.11
CA GLU A 134 -7.19 22.00 -0.31
C GLU A 134 -6.04 21.31 -1.05
N VAL A 135 -6.38 20.44 -1.98
CA VAL A 135 -5.43 19.86 -2.92
C VAL A 135 -5.53 20.66 -4.20
N PRO A 136 -4.46 21.33 -4.65
CA PRO A 136 -4.46 22.02 -5.93
C PRO A 136 -4.95 21.08 -7.04
N PRO A 137 -5.74 21.57 -8.01
CA PRO A 137 -6.06 20.79 -9.18
C PRO A 137 -4.75 20.29 -9.81
N ALA A 138 -4.75 19.04 -10.28
CA ALA A 138 -3.64 18.56 -11.09
C ALA A 138 -3.58 19.47 -12.33
N THR A 139 -2.62 20.36 -12.35
CA THR A 139 -2.32 21.15 -13.54
C THR A 139 -1.35 20.33 -14.36
N ASP A 140 -1.56 20.26 -15.67
CA ASP A 140 -0.60 19.75 -16.68
C ASP A 140 0.64 20.67 -16.76
N THR A 141 1.08 21.20 -15.63
CA THR A 141 2.19 22.12 -15.50
C THR A 141 3.50 21.34 -15.54
N GLU A 142 4.51 21.98 -16.14
CA GLU A 142 5.88 21.51 -16.24
C GLU A 142 6.37 20.82 -14.95
N PRO A 143 7.24 19.80 -15.08
CA PRO A 143 7.77 19.09 -13.90
C PRO A 143 8.33 20.13 -12.92
N ALA A 144 7.95 20.01 -11.66
CA ALA A 144 8.42 20.92 -10.61
C ALA A 144 9.96 20.97 -10.66
N ALA A 145 10.52 22.17 -10.60
CA ALA A 145 11.98 22.36 -10.64
C ALA A 145 12.70 21.63 -9.48
N ASP A 146 11.97 21.34 -8.41
CA ASP A 146 12.41 20.50 -7.29
C ASP A 146 11.48 19.27 -7.19
N PRO A 147 11.99 18.06 -7.43
CA PRO A 147 11.21 16.82 -7.31
C PRO A 147 10.56 16.62 -5.94
N GLU A 148 11.17 17.19 -4.88
CA GLU A 148 10.67 17.09 -3.51
C GLU A 148 9.50 18.03 -3.20
N SER A 149 9.21 18.97 -4.09
CA SER A 149 8.08 19.89 -4.05
C SER A 149 6.93 19.46 -4.95
N ALA A 150 7.09 18.35 -5.69
CA ALA A 150 6.06 17.85 -6.59
C ALA A 150 4.79 17.46 -5.82
N PRO A 151 3.59 17.83 -6.30
CA PRO A 151 2.36 17.42 -5.68
C PRO A 151 2.19 15.90 -5.79
N LEU A 152 1.61 15.30 -4.73
CA LEU A 152 1.27 13.88 -4.78
C LEU A 152 0.20 13.61 -5.86
N PRO A 153 0.31 12.49 -6.59
CA PRO A 153 -0.68 12.14 -7.59
C PRO A 153 -2.01 11.81 -6.92
N ARG A 154 -3.09 11.90 -7.70
CA ARG A 154 -4.39 11.41 -7.27
C ARG A 154 -4.43 9.90 -7.38
N TRP A 155 -5.08 9.28 -6.41
CA TRP A 155 -5.40 7.85 -6.49
C TRP A 155 -6.42 7.61 -7.61
N SER A 156 -6.24 6.54 -8.37
CA SER A 156 -7.18 6.12 -9.42
C SER A 156 -7.85 4.81 -9.05
N GLY A 157 -9.15 4.73 -9.31
CA GLY A 157 -9.96 3.53 -9.16
C GLY A 157 -9.69 2.49 -10.26
N PRO A 158 -10.48 1.39 -10.26
CA PRO A 158 -10.49 0.42 -11.35
C PRO A 158 -11.00 1.08 -12.63
N ASP A 159 -10.40 0.73 -13.75
CA ASP A 159 -10.75 1.24 -15.06
C ASP A 159 -11.70 0.31 -15.84
N ARG A 160 -11.94 0.65 -17.09
CA ARG A 160 -12.79 -0.15 -17.99
C ARG A 160 -12.21 -1.54 -18.24
N THR A 161 -10.90 -1.67 -18.31
CA THR A 161 -10.22 -2.95 -18.53
C THR A 161 -10.43 -3.88 -17.35
N ASP A 162 -10.29 -3.36 -16.12
CA ASP A 162 -10.60 -4.12 -14.89
C ASP A 162 -12.04 -4.64 -14.88
N ILE A 163 -13.01 -3.77 -15.26
CA ILE A 163 -14.44 -4.14 -15.35
C ILE A 163 -14.67 -5.25 -16.36
N ASP A 164 -14.13 -5.11 -17.57
CA ASP A 164 -14.32 -6.09 -18.66
C ASP A 164 -13.67 -7.43 -18.31
N SER A 165 -12.49 -7.43 -17.69
CA SER A 165 -11.82 -8.63 -17.20
C SER A 165 -12.64 -9.33 -16.11
N PHE A 166 -13.17 -8.59 -15.13
CA PHE A 166 -14.00 -9.15 -14.07
C PHE A 166 -15.29 -9.78 -14.62
N LEU A 167 -15.98 -9.11 -15.53
CA LEU A 167 -17.19 -9.64 -16.18
C LEU A 167 -16.88 -10.88 -17.05
N THR A 168 -15.71 -10.91 -17.66
CA THR A 168 -15.24 -12.06 -18.45
C THR A 168 -14.97 -13.27 -17.54
N LEU A 169 -14.32 -13.05 -16.39
CA LEU A 169 -14.13 -14.09 -15.38
C LEU A 169 -15.47 -14.62 -14.85
N ALA A 170 -16.45 -13.74 -14.57
CA ALA A 170 -17.79 -14.14 -14.12
C ALA A 170 -18.45 -15.11 -15.12
N ARG A 171 -18.44 -14.77 -16.41
CA ARG A 171 -18.98 -15.62 -17.46
C ARG A 171 -18.21 -16.95 -17.60
N TRP A 172 -16.90 -16.93 -17.50
CA TRP A 172 -16.07 -18.12 -17.55
C TRP A 172 -16.41 -19.10 -16.40
N LEU A 173 -16.63 -18.57 -15.18
CA LEU A 173 -17.10 -19.35 -14.05
C LEU A 173 -18.54 -19.89 -14.26
N GLY A 174 -19.22 -19.50 -15.32
CA GLY A 174 -20.62 -19.85 -15.62
C GLY A 174 -21.63 -19.02 -14.80
N ALA A 175 -21.23 -17.91 -14.18
CA ALA A 175 -22.14 -17.03 -13.45
C ALA A 175 -23.04 -16.26 -14.43
N ALA A 176 -24.32 -16.17 -14.10
CA ALA A 176 -25.26 -15.34 -14.85
C ALA A 176 -25.04 -13.87 -14.44
N VAL A 177 -24.44 -13.07 -15.31
CA VAL A 177 -24.22 -11.65 -15.04
C VAL A 177 -25.56 -10.89 -15.10
N PRO A 178 -26.07 -10.35 -14.00
CA PRO A 178 -27.31 -9.56 -14.01
C PRO A 178 -27.18 -8.32 -14.92
N ALA A 179 -28.29 -7.93 -15.56
CA ALA A 179 -28.29 -6.90 -16.59
C ALA A 179 -27.78 -5.51 -16.11
N ARG A 180 -27.95 -5.20 -14.82
CA ARG A 180 -27.52 -3.92 -14.25
C ARG A 180 -26.07 -3.89 -13.78
N VAL A 181 -25.40 -5.04 -13.60
CA VAL A 181 -24.04 -5.12 -13.08
C VAL A 181 -23.03 -4.28 -13.88
N PRO A 182 -23.01 -4.31 -15.23
CA PRO A 182 -22.08 -3.46 -15.98
C PRO A 182 -22.25 -1.97 -15.63
N ALA A 183 -23.51 -1.48 -15.54
CA ALA A 183 -23.79 -0.09 -15.17
C ALA A 183 -23.49 0.20 -13.69
N GLU A 184 -23.66 -0.78 -12.79
CA GLU A 184 -23.24 -0.64 -11.38
C GLU A 184 -21.71 -0.47 -11.27
N LEU A 185 -20.93 -1.27 -12.00
CA LEU A 185 -19.46 -1.20 -12.03
C LEU A 185 -18.96 0.10 -12.64
N GLU A 186 -19.56 0.59 -13.72
CA GLU A 186 -19.23 1.89 -14.30
C GLU A 186 -19.52 3.05 -13.33
N ARG A 187 -20.63 2.99 -12.60
CA ARG A 187 -20.95 3.98 -11.56
C ARG A 187 -20.00 3.87 -10.37
N LEU A 188 -19.63 2.64 -9.98
CA LEU A 188 -18.63 2.39 -8.94
C LEU A 188 -17.30 3.03 -9.29
N SER A 189 -16.75 2.77 -10.48
CA SER A 189 -15.50 3.37 -10.96
C SER A 189 -15.54 4.90 -10.85
N ARG A 190 -16.62 5.53 -11.38
CA ARG A 190 -16.78 6.98 -11.27
C ARG A 190 -16.89 7.51 -9.83
N ARG A 191 -17.50 6.75 -8.89
CA ARG A 191 -17.55 7.15 -7.47
C ARG A 191 -16.17 7.06 -6.82
N LEU A 192 -15.42 6.02 -7.14
CA LEU A 192 -14.06 5.82 -6.58
C LEU A 192 -13.05 6.84 -7.11
N ASP A 193 -13.20 7.30 -8.36
CA ASP A 193 -12.33 8.33 -8.95
C ASP A 193 -12.66 9.74 -8.45
N ARG A 194 -13.80 9.91 -7.79
CA ARG A 194 -14.18 11.23 -7.27
C ARG A 194 -13.28 11.63 -6.11
N THR A 195 -12.68 12.81 -6.20
CA THR A 195 -11.98 13.40 -5.05
C THR A 195 -12.99 13.79 -3.98
N PRO A 196 -12.87 13.29 -2.75
CA PRO A 196 -13.75 13.68 -1.66
C PRO A 196 -13.53 15.17 -1.29
N ARG A 197 -14.50 15.80 -0.63
CA ARG A 197 -14.37 17.18 -0.14
C ARG A 197 -13.22 17.33 0.85
N ARG A 198 -13.04 16.31 1.68
CA ARG A 198 -11.88 16.20 2.57
C ARG A 198 -11.01 15.02 2.07
N PRO A 199 -9.98 15.31 1.28
CA PRO A 199 -9.10 14.27 0.78
C PRO A 199 -8.21 13.68 1.88
N ALA A 200 -7.74 12.47 1.67
CA ALA A 200 -6.83 11.75 2.55
C ALA A 200 -5.43 11.67 1.92
N LEU A 201 -4.39 11.73 2.74
CA LEU A 201 -3.04 11.28 2.37
C LEU A 201 -3.03 9.75 2.40
N LEU A 202 -3.03 9.13 1.24
CA LEU A 202 -2.93 7.69 1.11
C LEU A 202 -1.47 7.25 1.12
N HIS A 203 -1.22 6.14 1.80
CA HIS A 203 0.08 5.48 1.82
C HIS A 203 0.39 4.82 0.46
N GLY A 204 -0.62 4.27 -0.20
CA GLY A 204 -0.55 3.52 -1.45
C GLY A 204 -0.23 2.04 -1.29
N ASP A 205 0.36 1.64 -0.17
CA ASP A 205 0.62 0.24 0.21
C ASP A 205 0.68 0.07 1.73
N PRO A 206 -0.42 0.35 2.48
CA PRO A 206 -0.44 0.27 3.94
C PRO A 206 -0.54 -1.20 4.40
N CYS A 207 0.35 -2.04 3.93
CA CYS A 207 0.34 -3.46 4.28
C CYS A 207 1.13 -3.74 5.57
N PRO A 208 0.87 -4.89 6.24
CA PRO A 208 1.56 -5.26 7.47
C PRO A 208 3.08 -5.45 7.36
N GLY A 209 3.68 -5.31 6.18
CA GLY A 209 5.14 -5.21 6.01
C GLY A 209 5.67 -3.79 6.17
N ASN A 210 4.77 -2.79 6.11
CA ASN A 210 5.09 -1.37 6.13
C ASN A 210 4.59 -0.67 7.41
N ASP A 211 4.25 -1.44 8.44
CA ASP A 211 3.84 -0.95 9.76
C ASP A 211 4.86 -1.35 10.84
N LEU A 212 5.30 -0.41 11.63
CA LEU A 212 6.16 -0.60 12.78
C LEU A 212 5.33 -0.46 14.06
N HIS A 213 5.22 -1.54 14.83
CA HIS A 213 4.49 -1.56 16.10
C HIS A 213 5.38 -1.06 17.23
N THR A 214 5.15 0.16 17.71
CA THR A 214 5.92 0.81 18.76
C THR A 214 5.12 0.89 20.06
N ALA A 215 5.78 1.25 21.17
CA ALA A 215 5.09 1.49 22.44
C ALA A 215 4.04 2.63 22.35
N ASP A 216 4.24 3.59 21.45
CA ASP A 216 3.38 4.78 21.28
C ASP A 216 2.34 4.62 20.16
N GLY A 217 2.24 3.45 19.54
CA GLY A 217 1.34 3.16 18.43
C GLY A 217 2.06 2.69 17.16
N ILE A 218 1.37 2.77 16.03
CA ILE A 218 1.90 2.31 14.75
C ILE A 218 2.52 3.47 13.98
N ARG A 219 3.67 3.19 13.33
CA ARG A 219 4.32 4.09 12.38
C ARG A 219 4.46 3.42 11.04
N PHE A 220 4.01 4.09 9.98
CA PHE A 220 4.10 3.61 8.61
C PHE A 220 5.42 4.01 7.97
N ILE A 221 5.97 3.11 7.13
CA ILE A 221 7.19 3.30 6.34
C ILE A 221 6.90 2.96 4.87
N ASP A 222 7.79 3.34 3.95
CA ASP A 222 7.69 3.02 2.51
C ASP A 222 6.54 3.75 1.79
N PHE A 223 6.61 5.08 1.76
CA PHE A 223 5.62 5.96 1.11
C PHE A 223 5.83 6.11 -0.41
N GLU A 224 6.59 5.26 -1.06
CA GLU A 224 6.91 5.37 -2.50
C GLU A 224 5.70 5.31 -3.44
N GLN A 225 4.52 4.99 -2.92
CA GLN A 225 3.23 5.02 -3.62
C GLN A 225 2.25 6.04 -3.06
N ALA A 226 2.72 6.95 -2.21
CA ALA A 226 1.86 7.97 -1.62
C ALA A 226 1.04 8.70 -2.70
N SER A 227 -0.20 8.97 -2.38
CA SER A 227 -1.16 9.64 -3.26
C SER A 227 -2.21 10.38 -2.44
N ILE A 228 -3.08 11.13 -3.12
CA ILE A 228 -4.22 11.80 -2.50
C ILE A 228 -5.51 11.16 -2.99
N GLY A 229 -6.40 10.78 -2.08
CA GLY A 229 -7.65 10.12 -2.46
C GLY A 229 -8.65 10.00 -1.32
N ASN A 230 -9.48 8.95 -1.40
CA ASN A 230 -10.44 8.61 -0.35
C ASN A 230 -9.82 7.59 0.62
N GLY A 231 -9.73 7.93 1.91
CA GLY A 231 -9.17 7.05 2.93
C GLY A 231 -9.87 5.72 3.09
N LEU A 232 -11.15 5.61 2.71
CA LEU A 232 -11.86 4.33 2.73
C LEU A 232 -11.25 3.30 1.78
N ASN A 233 -10.53 3.73 0.73
CA ASN A 233 -9.83 2.81 -0.17
C ASN A 233 -8.74 2.00 0.55
N GLU A 234 -8.09 2.60 1.55
CA GLU A 234 -7.08 1.91 2.37
C GLU A 234 -7.67 1.28 3.63
N LEU A 235 -8.73 1.85 4.21
CA LEU A 235 -9.45 1.16 5.28
C LEU A 235 -10.00 -0.20 4.81
N ALA A 236 -10.41 -0.31 3.55
CA ALA A 236 -10.86 -1.56 2.94
C ALA A 236 -9.82 -2.69 2.99
N TYR A 237 -8.52 -2.37 3.15
CA TYR A 237 -7.44 -3.36 3.28
C TYR A 237 -7.71 -4.39 4.36
N LEU A 238 -8.22 -3.95 5.51
CA LEU A 238 -8.58 -4.84 6.61
C LEU A 238 -9.63 -5.88 6.20
N ARG A 239 -10.64 -5.49 5.40
CA ARG A 239 -11.70 -6.39 4.97
C ARG A 239 -11.28 -7.31 3.82
N VAL A 240 -10.62 -6.75 2.80
CA VAL A 240 -10.25 -7.51 1.60
C VAL A 240 -8.93 -8.29 1.74
N GLY A 241 -8.32 -8.25 2.92
CA GLY A 241 -7.14 -9.03 3.25
C GLY A 241 -5.85 -8.46 2.65
N PHE A 242 -5.62 -7.13 2.77
CA PHE A 242 -4.40 -6.47 2.32
C PHE A 242 -4.06 -6.76 0.85
N PRO A 243 -4.77 -6.14 -0.10
CA PRO A 243 -4.75 -6.51 -1.52
C PRO A 243 -3.39 -6.35 -2.19
N THR A 244 -2.52 -5.51 -1.65
CA THR A 244 -1.18 -5.24 -2.19
C THR A 244 -0.06 -6.00 -1.46
N CYS A 245 -0.41 -6.83 -0.44
CA CYS A 245 0.53 -7.51 0.43
C CYS A 245 0.64 -9.02 0.15
N TRP A 246 1.84 -9.56 0.41
CA TRP A 246 2.06 -11.01 0.44
C TRP A 246 1.37 -11.68 1.65
N CYS A 247 1.14 -10.95 2.74
CA CYS A 247 0.63 -11.42 4.03
C CYS A 247 -0.89 -11.26 4.17
N VAL A 248 -1.65 -11.88 3.27
CA VAL A 248 -3.11 -11.79 3.31
C VAL A 248 -3.70 -12.40 4.58
N THR A 249 -4.66 -11.72 5.21
CA THR A 249 -5.39 -12.20 6.38
C THR A 249 -6.87 -11.85 6.31
N ALA A 250 -7.72 -12.66 6.98
CA ALA A 250 -9.14 -12.40 7.18
C ALA A 250 -9.42 -12.24 8.66
N ALA A 251 -9.33 -11.03 9.18
CA ALA A 251 -9.65 -10.74 10.58
C ALA A 251 -11.13 -11.06 10.90
N PRO A 252 -11.45 -11.48 12.14
CA PRO A 252 -12.83 -11.74 12.55
C PRO A 252 -13.73 -10.50 12.45
N GLU A 253 -14.99 -10.70 12.08
CA GLU A 253 -15.96 -9.59 11.89
C GLU A 253 -16.07 -8.62 13.09
N PRO A 254 -16.13 -9.08 14.36
CA PRO A 254 -16.18 -8.15 15.49
C PRO A 254 -14.96 -7.22 15.56
N LEU A 255 -13.76 -7.74 15.22
CA LEU A 255 -12.53 -6.96 15.21
C LEU A 255 -12.51 -5.95 14.06
N LEU A 256 -12.99 -6.34 12.88
CA LEU A 256 -13.15 -5.44 11.74
C LEU A 256 -14.09 -4.27 12.08
N LEU A 257 -15.24 -4.54 12.70
CA LEU A 257 -16.19 -3.52 13.13
C LEU A 257 -15.57 -2.57 14.16
N ALA A 258 -14.81 -3.09 15.13
CA ALA A 258 -14.11 -2.28 16.13
C ALA A 258 -13.04 -1.39 15.47
N ALA A 259 -12.25 -1.93 14.53
CA ALA A 259 -11.25 -1.18 13.80
C ALA A 259 -11.87 -0.07 12.92
N GLU A 260 -12.97 -0.35 12.24
CA GLU A 260 -13.71 0.65 11.46
C GLU A 260 -14.30 1.76 12.33
N ALA A 261 -14.84 1.41 13.49
CA ALA A 261 -15.33 2.40 14.45
C ALA A 261 -14.20 3.30 14.96
N ALA A 262 -13.03 2.72 15.28
CA ALA A 262 -11.84 3.45 15.70
C ALA A 262 -11.35 4.40 14.59
N TYR A 263 -11.29 3.93 13.33
CA TYR A 263 -10.95 4.77 12.19
C TYR A 263 -11.88 5.97 12.06
N ARG A 264 -13.21 5.74 12.07
CA ARG A 264 -14.22 6.81 11.92
C ARG A 264 -14.17 7.81 13.08
N SER A 265 -14.00 7.34 14.32
CA SER A 265 -13.86 8.22 15.49
C SER A 265 -12.63 9.12 15.35
N THR A 266 -11.46 8.51 15.06
CA THR A 266 -10.20 9.23 14.91
C THR A 266 -10.22 10.21 13.73
N TRP A 267 -10.80 9.82 12.60
CA TRP A 267 -10.99 10.72 11.46
C TRP A 267 -11.85 11.93 11.84
N ARG A 268 -12.99 11.70 12.51
CA ARG A 268 -13.91 12.75 12.95
C ARG A 268 -13.24 13.70 13.94
N GLU A 269 -12.48 13.18 14.89
CA GLU A 269 -11.71 13.97 15.85
C GLU A 269 -10.68 14.86 15.15
N ALA A 270 -9.99 14.34 14.13
CA ALA A 270 -8.94 15.06 13.42
C ALA A 270 -9.47 16.07 12.39
N THR A 271 -10.63 15.81 11.78
CA THR A 271 -11.12 16.59 10.63
C THR A 271 -12.44 17.33 10.87
N GLY A 272 -13.17 16.98 11.92
CA GLY A 272 -14.52 17.50 12.19
C GLY A 272 -15.61 16.94 11.27
N THR A 273 -15.30 15.95 10.42
CA THR A 273 -16.21 15.39 9.41
C THR A 273 -16.24 13.87 9.43
N GLU A 274 -17.30 13.27 8.87
CA GLU A 274 -17.29 11.83 8.57
C GLU A 274 -16.49 11.54 7.29
N PRO A 275 -15.89 10.34 7.16
CA PRO A 275 -15.32 9.91 5.88
C PRO A 275 -16.44 9.83 4.82
N GLU A 276 -16.21 10.40 3.64
CA GLU A 276 -17.17 10.36 2.55
C GLU A 276 -17.18 9.01 1.82
N GLY A 277 -18.37 8.53 1.42
CA GLY A 277 -18.53 7.32 0.60
C GLY A 277 -18.78 6.06 1.43
N GLU A 278 -18.84 4.93 0.72
CA GLU A 278 -19.15 3.63 1.29
C GLU A 278 -17.94 2.70 1.27
N LEU A 279 -17.68 2.04 2.40
CA LEU A 279 -16.59 1.05 2.49
C LEU A 279 -16.83 -0.14 1.56
N ALA A 280 -18.10 -0.48 1.29
CA ALA A 280 -18.46 -1.51 0.32
C ALA A 280 -17.99 -1.15 -1.10
N ASP A 281 -18.08 0.12 -1.50
CA ASP A 281 -17.55 0.58 -2.79
C ASP A 281 -16.03 0.36 -2.87
N ALA A 282 -15.29 0.69 -1.83
CA ALA A 282 -13.84 0.49 -1.78
C ALA A 282 -13.47 -1.00 -1.84
N CYS A 283 -14.18 -1.87 -1.11
CA CYS A 283 -13.98 -3.31 -1.18
C CYS A 283 -14.27 -3.88 -2.57
N ALA A 284 -15.35 -3.43 -3.22
CA ALA A 284 -15.70 -3.83 -4.59
C ALA A 284 -14.64 -3.34 -5.59
N GLY A 285 -14.10 -2.14 -5.41
CA GLY A 285 -13.00 -1.62 -6.22
C GLY A 285 -11.76 -2.50 -6.15
N TRP A 286 -11.39 -2.98 -4.98
CA TRP A 286 -10.27 -3.92 -4.81
C TRP A 286 -10.56 -5.33 -5.35
N LEU A 287 -11.81 -5.77 -5.34
CA LEU A 287 -12.20 -7.06 -5.90
C LEU A 287 -11.97 -7.12 -7.41
N ILE A 288 -12.40 -6.10 -8.15
CA ILE A 288 -12.37 -6.13 -9.61
C ILE A 288 -10.99 -5.85 -10.21
N ARG A 289 -10.03 -5.38 -9.43
CA ARG A 289 -8.64 -5.14 -9.87
C ARG A 289 -7.83 -6.43 -9.87
N GLY A 290 -7.55 -6.97 -11.05
CA GLY A 290 -6.72 -8.17 -11.22
C GLY A 290 -5.29 -7.99 -10.69
N ASP A 291 -4.72 -6.80 -10.84
CA ASP A 291 -3.38 -6.45 -10.35
C ASP A 291 -3.24 -6.54 -8.82
N ALA A 292 -4.35 -6.56 -8.09
CA ALA A 292 -4.34 -6.82 -6.65
C ALA A 292 -4.14 -8.31 -6.28
N LEU A 293 -3.96 -9.20 -7.24
CA LEU A 293 -3.72 -10.64 -7.04
C LEU A 293 -2.26 -11.04 -7.21
N VAL A 294 -1.39 -10.09 -7.58
CA VAL A 294 0.02 -10.33 -7.87
C VAL A 294 0.92 -9.34 -7.16
N GLU A 295 2.16 -9.75 -7.01
CA GLU A 295 3.21 -8.84 -6.55
C GLU A 295 3.38 -7.65 -7.50
N ARG A 296 3.94 -6.56 -6.99
CA ARG A 296 4.06 -5.29 -7.71
C ARG A 296 4.77 -5.41 -9.06
N ALA A 297 5.81 -6.23 -9.15
CA ALA A 297 6.58 -6.42 -10.39
C ALA A 297 5.77 -7.00 -11.55
N LEU A 298 4.68 -7.69 -11.23
CA LEU A 298 3.80 -8.34 -12.22
C LEU A 298 2.53 -7.54 -12.56
N ARG A 299 2.32 -6.38 -11.92
CA ARG A 299 1.16 -5.53 -12.20
C ARG A 299 1.25 -4.91 -13.58
N GLY A 300 0.14 -4.88 -14.30
CA GLY A 300 0.07 -4.36 -15.66
C GLY A 300 0.74 -5.25 -16.73
N THR A 301 1.31 -6.39 -16.37
CA THR A 301 2.00 -7.28 -17.33
C THR A 301 1.06 -8.22 -18.05
N ALA A 302 -0.10 -8.53 -17.48
CA ALA A 302 -1.10 -9.43 -18.04
C ALA A 302 -2.46 -9.20 -17.38
N ASP A 303 -3.54 -9.68 -18.03
CA ASP A 303 -4.85 -9.81 -17.38
C ASP A 303 -4.81 -10.94 -16.35
N GLN A 304 -4.63 -10.59 -15.08
CA GLN A 304 -4.48 -11.54 -13.98
C GLN A 304 -5.79 -12.29 -13.69
N LEU A 305 -6.96 -11.67 -13.94
CA LEU A 305 -8.25 -12.35 -13.78
C LEU A 305 -8.45 -13.42 -14.86
N ALA A 306 -8.09 -13.13 -16.09
CA ALA A 306 -8.09 -14.14 -17.16
C ALA A 306 -7.07 -15.26 -16.88
N ARG A 307 -5.92 -14.96 -16.30
CA ARG A 307 -4.90 -15.94 -15.91
C ARG A 307 -5.42 -16.95 -14.87
N LEU A 308 -6.25 -16.52 -13.90
CA LEU A 308 -6.86 -17.37 -12.87
C LEU A 308 -7.65 -18.56 -13.43
N THR A 309 -8.20 -18.44 -14.63
CA THR A 309 -8.96 -19.51 -15.28
C THR A 309 -8.11 -20.73 -15.64
N ARG A 310 -6.80 -20.52 -15.86
CA ARG A 310 -5.84 -21.51 -16.33
C ARG A 310 -4.92 -22.03 -15.25
N GLU A 311 -4.52 -21.16 -14.31
CA GLU A 311 -3.57 -21.50 -13.25
C GLU A 311 -3.91 -20.80 -11.94
N ASP A 312 -3.42 -21.36 -10.85
CA ASP A 312 -3.38 -20.72 -9.55
C ASP A 312 -1.91 -20.52 -9.15
N TRP A 313 -1.57 -19.38 -8.62
CA TRP A 313 -0.22 -19.07 -8.17
C TRP A 313 -0.25 -18.64 -6.72
N THR A 314 0.76 -19.03 -5.99
CA THR A 314 0.96 -18.58 -4.61
C THR A 314 1.71 -17.25 -4.60
N TRP A 315 1.18 -16.31 -3.83
CA TRP A 315 1.87 -15.07 -3.49
C TRP A 315 1.81 -14.89 -1.97
N GLY A 316 2.94 -15.16 -1.30
CA GLY A 316 3.01 -15.11 0.15
C GLY A 316 2.17 -16.21 0.81
N THR A 317 1.21 -15.80 1.67
CA THR A 317 0.45 -16.72 2.54
C THR A 317 -0.79 -17.33 1.90
N ALA A 318 -1.16 -16.92 0.70
CA ALA A 318 -2.35 -17.41 0.01
C ALA A 318 -2.18 -17.45 -1.49
N THR A 319 -2.98 -18.31 -2.15
CA THR A 319 -3.04 -18.36 -3.59
C THR A 319 -3.94 -17.25 -4.15
N ALA A 320 -3.81 -16.97 -5.44
CA ALA A 320 -4.62 -15.97 -6.12
C ALA A 320 -6.12 -16.33 -6.10
N ARG A 321 -6.47 -17.61 -6.23
CA ARG A 321 -7.87 -18.09 -6.13
C ARG A 321 -8.42 -17.95 -4.73
N GLN A 322 -7.62 -18.21 -3.69
CA GLN A 322 -8.03 -17.95 -2.30
C GLN A 322 -8.31 -16.46 -2.06
N ARG A 323 -7.46 -15.57 -2.58
CA ARG A 323 -7.65 -14.10 -2.49
C ARG A 323 -8.93 -13.66 -3.21
N LEU A 324 -9.17 -14.19 -4.42
CA LEU A 324 -10.39 -13.90 -5.17
C LEU A 324 -11.63 -14.35 -4.39
N LEU A 325 -11.66 -15.61 -3.92
CA LEU A 325 -12.77 -16.17 -3.15
C LEU A 325 -13.09 -15.30 -1.93
N HIS A 326 -12.07 -14.98 -1.12
CA HIS A 326 -12.23 -14.13 0.06
C HIS A 326 -12.86 -12.77 -0.29
N ARG A 327 -12.40 -12.10 -1.35
CA ARG A 327 -12.92 -10.79 -1.75
C ARG A 327 -14.35 -10.87 -2.29
N LEU A 328 -14.69 -11.92 -3.04
CA LEU A 328 -16.07 -12.18 -3.48
C LEU A 328 -17.01 -12.33 -2.29
N GLU A 329 -16.63 -13.11 -1.28
CA GLU A 329 -17.41 -13.30 -0.06
C GLU A 329 -17.55 -12.02 0.77
N VAL A 330 -16.48 -11.20 0.86
CA VAL A 330 -16.50 -9.90 1.54
C VAL A 330 -17.51 -8.97 0.88
N VAL A 331 -17.42 -8.78 -0.44
CA VAL A 331 -18.32 -7.88 -1.18
C VAL A 331 -19.76 -8.37 -1.11
N ALA A 332 -20.00 -9.67 -1.33
CA ALA A 332 -21.33 -10.26 -1.23
C ALA A 332 -21.97 -10.06 0.16
N ARG A 333 -21.19 -10.16 1.23
CA ARG A 333 -21.66 -9.98 2.61
C ARG A 333 -21.95 -8.51 2.93
N MET A 334 -21.05 -7.59 2.56
CA MET A 334 -21.20 -6.17 2.83
C MET A 334 -22.42 -5.57 2.13
N VAL A 335 -22.63 -5.95 0.86
CA VAL A 335 -23.73 -5.44 0.05
C VAL A 335 -25.10 -5.96 0.54
N ARG A 336 -25.18 -7.21 1.02
CA ARG A 336 -26.44 -7.75 1.57
C ARG A 336 -26.94 -7.02 2.81
N ASN A 337 -26.05 -6.44 3.58
CA ASN A 337 -26.39 -5.80 4.86
C ASN A 337 -26.68 -4.30 4.73
N THR A 338 -26.62 -3.76 3.54
CA THR A 338 -26.82 -2.32 3.27
C THR A 338 -27.68 -2.14 2.03
N ASP A 339 -28.54 -1.11 2.04
CA ASP A 339 -29.25 -0.67 0.83
C ASP A 339 -28.25 0.08 -0.06
N THR A 340 -27.54 -0.68 -0.90
CA THR A 340 -26.41 -0.16 -1.69
C THR A 340 -26.74 -0.08 -3.18
N ALA A 341 -26.05 0.84 -3.86
CA ALA A 341 -26.06 0.95 -5.31
C ALA A 341 -25.38 -0.24 -6.03
N LEU A 342 -24.99 -1.31 -5.29
CA LEU A 342 -24.27 -2.49 -5.77
C LEU A 342 -25.05 -3.80 -5.54
N ALA A 343 -26.38 -3.76 -5.40
CA ALA A 343 -27.18 -4.91 -5.02
C ALA A 343 -27.05 -6.11 -5.99
N GLU A 344 -27.02 -5.86 -7.29
CA GLU A 344 -26.87 -6.93 -8.29
C GLU A 344 -25.41 -7.43 -8.35
N LEU A 345 -24.42 -6.56 -8.15
CA LEU A 345 -23.02 -6.97 -8.00
C LEU A 345 -22.85 -7.88 -6.78
N GLY A 346 -23.48 -7.57 -5.63
CA GLY A 346 -23.43 -8.44 -4.45
C GLY A 346 -24.00 -9.82 -4.72
N THR A 347 -25.11 -9.89 -5.48
CA THR A 347 -25.71 -11.16 -5.91
C THR A 347 -24.76 -11.94 -6.84
N LEU A 348 -24.16 -11.25 -7.82
CA LEU A 348 -23.15 -11.86 -8.71
C LEU A 348 -21.95 -12.37 -7.93
N CYS A 349 -21.42 -11.61 -6.97
CA CYS A 349 -20.29 -12.03 -6.14
C CYS A 349 -20.61 -13.30 -5.34
N ALA A 350 -21.82 -13.42 -4.80
CA ALA A 350 -22.26 -14.64 -4.09
C ALA A 350 -22.34 -15.86 -5.02
N ASP A 351 -22.91 -15.71 -6.23
CA ASP A 351 -22.93 -16.78 -7.23
C ASP A 351 -21.51 -17.16 -7.69
N MET A 352 -20.66 -16.18 -7.99
CA MET A 352 -19.27 -16.43 -8.35
C MET A 352 -18.50 -17.18 -7.25
N ALA A 353 -18.68 -16.80 -5.98
CA ALA A 353 -18.03 -17.51 -4.85
C ALA A 353 -18.45 -18.98 -4.78
N GLY A 354 -19.73 -19.28 -4.94
CA GLY A 354 -20.23 -20.66 -4.99
C GLY A 354 -19.64 -21.45 -6.18
N ARG A 355 -19.50 -20.81 -7.33
CA ARG A 355 -18.90 -21.45 -8.53
C ARG A 355 -17.42 -21.64 -8.39
N VAL A 356 -16.68 -20.70 -7.79
CA VAL A 356 -15.26 -20.87 -7.45
C VAL A 356 -15.06 -22.13 -6.61
N LEU A 357 -15.87 -22.34 -5.56
CA LEU A 357 -15.82 -23.55 -4.74
C LEU A 357 -16.25 -24.82 -5.49
N THR A 358 -17.12 -24.70 -6.50
CA THR A 358 -17.49 -25.82 -7.36
C THR A 358 -16.33 -26.20 -8.32
N HIS A 359 -15.66 -25.22 -8.90
CA HIS A 359 -14.52 -25.44 -9.79
C HIS A 359 -13.27 -25.94 -9.04
N TRP A 360 -13.06 -25.45 -7.80
CA TRP A 360 -11.87 -25.72 -6.97
C TRP A 360 -12.28 -26.07 -5.53
N PRO A 361 -12.84 -27.25 -5.28
CA PRO A 361 -13.42 -27.61 -3.99
C PRO A 361 -12.41 -27.72 -2.84
N GLU A 362 -11.12 -27.84 -3.14
CA GLU A 362 -10.03 -27.91 -2.15
C GLU A 362 -9.55 -26.54 -1.67
N LEU A 363 -10.07 -25.43 -2.21
CA LEU A 363 -9.70 -24.09 -1.77
C LEU A 363 -10.02 -23.91 -0.28
N ARG A 364 -9.01 -23.46 0.47
CA ARG A 364 -9.14 -23.15 1.88
C ARG A 364 -9.33 -21.63 2.08
N PRO A 365 -9.99 -21.21 3.16
CA PRO A 365 -10.03 -19.79 3.54
C PRO A 365 -8.62 -19.21 3.70
N VAL A 366 -8.47 -17.92 3.47
CA VAL A 366 -7.24 -17.20 3.80
C VAL A 366 -7.00 -17.22 5.32
N PRO A 367 -5.73 -17.10 5.79
CA PRO A 367 -5.42 -17.14 7.22
C PRO A 367 -6.16 -16.07 8.02
N ALA A 368 -6.63 -16.39 9.21
CA ALA A 368 -7.30 -15.45 10.11
C ALA A 368 -6.33 -14.57 10.91
N ARG A 369 -5.06 -14.95 10.98
CA ARG A 369 -4.02 -14.24 11.75
C ARG A 369 -2.87 -13.86 10.85
N ARG A 370 -2.29 -12.70 11.14
CA ARG A 370 -1.05 -12.24 10.51
C ARG A 370 0.06 -13.27 10.74
N PRO A 371 0.76 -13.70 9.68
CA PRO A 371 1.94 -14.56 9.86
C PRO A 371 3.02 -13.76 10.59
N HIS A 372 3.70 -14.41 11.53
CA HIS A 372 4.91 -13.81 12.09
C HIS A 372 5.96 -13.76 10.98
N PRO A 373 6.69 -12.64 10.85
CA PRO A 373 7.87 -12.65 9.99
C PRO A 373 8.81 -13.76 10.52
N SER A 374 9.26 -14.61 9.62
CA SER A 374 10.33 -15.56 9.96
C SER A 374 11.56 -14.77 10.39
N PRO A 375 12.26 -15.17 11.47
CA PRO A 375 13.43 -14.50 11.98
C PRO A 375 14.57 -14.42 10.97
#